data_0844879aaf406ab451e7fa5de42380cf
#
_entry.id   0844879aaf406ab451e7fa5de42380cf
#
_cell.length_a   1.000
_cell.length_b   1.000
_cell.length_c   1.000
_cell.angle_alpha   90.00
_cell.angle_beta   90.00
_cell.angle_gamma   90.00
#
_symmetry.space_group_name_H-M   'P 1'
#
loop_
_entity.id
_entity.type
_entity.pdbx_description
1 polymer ?
#
loop_
_entity_poly.entity_id
_entity_poly.type
_entity_poly.pdbx_seq_one_letter_code
_entity_poly.pdbx_strand_id
1 'polypeptide(L)' 'MAAHKPIIHSDPEILGGTPVFVGTRVPLRNLIDYLEGGYSLDEFLDDFPSVSRDQAISALEAAGEMLTAGAHSAR' A
#
# COMPACT_ATOMS: atom_id res chain seq x y z
N MET A 1 21.39 -9.49 3.91
CA MET A 1 20.48 -9.39 3.51
C MET A 1 19.58 -8.81 4.29
N ALA A 2 19.06 -7.92 4.00
CA ALA A 2 18.15 -7.30 4.82
C ALA A 2 16.85 -8.03 4.77
N ALA A 3 16.32 -8.24 5.90
CA ALA A 3 15.02 -8.83 5.96
C ALA A 3 14.03 -7.77 5.54
N HIS A 4 13.15 -8.13 4.64
CA HIS A 4 12.07 -7.26 4.29
C HIS A 4 10.95 -7.48 5.26
N LYS A 5 10.53 -6.43 5.92
CA LYS A 5 9.32 -6.51 6.70
C LYS A 5 8.15 -6.45 5.76
N PRO A 6 7.17 -7.33 5.91
CA PRO A 6 5.99 -7.24 5.05
C PRO A 6 5.28 -5.92 5.31
N ILE A 7 4.88 -5.26 4.26
CA ILE A 7 4.15 -4.00 4.34
C ILE A 7 2.66 -4.26 4.22
N ILE A 8 2.32 -5.21 3.38
CA ILE A 8 0.95 -5.58 3.07
C ILE A 8 0.79 -7.07 3.35
N HIS A 9 -0.35 -7.45 3.89
CA HIS A 9 -0.64 -8.87 4.05
C HIS A 9 -2.15 -9.09 3.88
N SER A 10 -2.51 -10.34 3.64
CA SER A 10 -3.90 -10.76 3.57
C SER A 10 -4.16 -11.74 4.69
N ASP A 11 -5.22 -11.52 5.43
CA ASP A 11 -5.61 -12.40 6.53
C ASP A 11 -7.09 -12.67 6.36
N PRO A 12 -7.51 -13.95 6.25
CA PRO A 12 -8.93 -14.24 6.04
C PRO A 12 -9.83 -13.64 7.11
N GLU A 13 -9.28 -13.35 8.29
CA GLU A 13 -10.07 -12.77 9.36
C GLU A 13 -10.13 -11.27 9.31
N ILE A 14 -9.40 -10.65 8.39
CA ILE A 14 -9.44 -9.20 8.21
C ILE A 14 -10.03 -8.93 6.85
N LEU A 15 -11.28 -8.43 6.85
CA LEU A 15 -11.96 -8.03 5.62
C LEU A 15 -11.96 -9.15 4.58
N GLY A 16 -12.09 -10.40 5.03
CA GLY A 16 -12.20 -11.53 4.10
C GLY A 16 -10.96 -11.81 3.29
N GLY A 17 -9.79 -11.37 3.75
CA GLY A 17 -8.54 -11.61 3.03
C GLY A 17 -8.11 -10.48 2.13
N THR A 18 -8.81 -9.35 2.17
CA THR A 18 -8.39 -8.18 1.42
C THR A 18 -7.00 -7.73 1.86
N PRO A 19 -6.08 -7.43 0.93
CA PRO A 19 -4.74 -6.96 1.32
C PRO A 19 -4.84 -5.66 2.10
N VAL A 20 -4.23 -5.65 3.28
CA VAL A 20 -4.24 -4.49 4.16
C VAL A 20 -2.81 -4.17 4.60
N PHE A 21 -2.61 -2.94 5.07
CA PHE A 21 -1.32 -2.57 5.66
C PHE A 21 -1.12 -3.38 6.94
N VAL A 22 0.08 -3.92 7.11
CA VAL A 22 0.40 -4.75 8.27
C VAL A 22 0.12 -3.98 9.56
N GLY A 23 -0.53 -4.64 10.50
CA GLY A 23 -0.87 -4.03 11.79
C GLY A 23 -2.12 -3.17 11.75
N THR A 24 -2.80 -3.09 10.63
CA THR A 24 -4.00 -2.28 10.49
C THR A 24 -5.09 -3.09 9.82
N ARG A 25 -6.28 -2.50 9.74
CA ARG A 25 -7.37 -3.04 8.94
C ARG A 25 -7.62 -2.17 7.71
N VAL A 26 -6.66 -1.36 7.33
CA VAL A 26 -6.81 -0.42 6.22
C VAL A 26 -6.36 -1.10 4.93
N PRO A 27 -7.26 -1.30 3.96
CA PRO A 27 -6.87 -1.92 2.69
C PRO A 27 -5.93 -1.04 1.89
N LEU A 28 -4.97 -1.68 1.23
CA LEU A 28 -4.11 -0.97 0.29
C LEU A 28 -4.94 -0.23 -0.76
N ARG A 29 -6.05 -0.83 -1.14
CA ARG A 29 -6.93 -0.22 -2.14
C ARG A 29 -7.38 1.18 -1.75
N ASN A 30 -7.54 1.42 -0.46
CA ASN A 30 -7.96 2.74 0.00
C ASN A 30 -6.93 3.81 -0.36
N LEU A 31 -5.65 3.49 -0.25
CA LEU A 31 -4.61 4.45 -0.63
C LEU A 31 -4.70 4.75 -2.13
N ILE A 32 -4.85 3.70 -2.93
CA ILE A 32 -4.93 3.88 -4.37
C ILE A 32 -6.16 4.71 -4.74
N ASP A 33 -7.29 4.42 -4.11
CA ASP A 33 -8.52 5.16 -4.39
C ASP A 33 -8.38 6.64 -4.04
N TYR A 34 -7.70 6.95 -2.93
CA TYR A 34 -7.45 8.35 -2.56
C TYR A 34 -6.65 9.05 -3.64
N LEU A 35 -5.57 8.42 -4.08
CA LEU A 35 -4.71 9.05 -5.08
C LEU A 35 -5.42 9.19 -6.42
N GLU A 36 -6.21 8.19 -6.81
CA GLU A 36 -7.00 8.28 -8.03
C GLU A 36 -8.02 9.40 -7.97
N GLY A 37 -8.55 9.64 -6.78
CA GLY A 37 -9.54 10.70 -6.58
C GLY A 37 -8.95 12.09 -6.44
N GLY A 38 -7.63 12.22 -6.53
CA GLY A 38 -6.98 13.52 -6.45
C GLY A 38 -6.61 13.95 -5.04
N TYR A 39 -6.77 13.07 -4.06
CA TYR A 39 -6.37 13.38 -2.70
C TYR A 39 -4.87 13.17 -2.52
N SER A 40 -4.28 13.91 -1.60
CA SER A 40 -2.85 13.77 -1.35
C SER A 40 -2.58 12.62 -0.38
N LEU A 41 -1.33 12.20 -0.34
CA LEU A 41 -0.90 11.21 0.64
C LEU A 41 -1.14 11.72 2.07
N ASP A 42 -0.89 12.99 2.31
CA ASP A 42 -1.12 13.55 3.64
C ASP A 42 -2.58 13.45 4.05
N GLU A 43 -3.49 13.68 3.12
CA GLU A 43 -4.91 13.54 3.40
C GLU A 43 -5.28 12.09 3.74
N PHE A 44 -4.68 11.15 3.01
CA PHE A 44 -4.90 9.74 3.32
C PHE A 44 -4.41 9.41 4.73
N LEU A 45 -3.22 9.88 5.08
CA LEU A 45 -2.65 9.57 6.39
C LEU A 45 -3.44 10.23 7.52
N ASP A 46 -4.01 11.40 7.28
CA ASP A 46 -4.87 12.04 8.27
C ASP A 46 -6.13 11.23 8.53
N ASP A 47 -6.69 10.66 7.48
CA ASP A 47 -7.93 9.88 7.61
C ASP A 47 -7.69 8.48 8.13
N PHE A 48 -6.49 7.94 7.95
CA PHE A 48 -6.14 6.60 8.38
C PHE A 48 -4.87 6.63 9.23
N PRO A 49 -4.97 7.15 10.45
CA PRO A 49 -3.78 7.36 11.29
C PRO A 49 -3.10 6.08 11.73
N SER A 50 -3.75 4.93 11.57
CA SER A 50 -3.09 3.66 11.89
C SER A 50 -2.05 3.26 10.85
N VAL A 51 -2.05 3.90 9.69
CA VAL A 51 -1.04 3.67 8.65
C VAL A 51 0.05 4.73 8.81
N SER A 52 1.31 4.30 8.88
CA SER A 52 2.41 5.25 8.98
C SER A 52 2.78 5.76 7.58
N ARG A 53 3.41 6.92 7.57
CA ARG A 53 3.91 7.47 6.31
C ARG A 53 4.90 6.51 5.66
N ASP A 54 5.77 5.89 6.46
CA ASP A 54 6.75 4.94 5.94
C ASP A 54 6.07 3.76 5.26
N GLN A 55 5.00 3.24 5.86
CA GLN A 55 4.27 2.14 5.26
C GLN A 55 3.66 2.54 3.92
N ALA A 56 3.05 3.71 3.87
CA ALA A 56 2.41 4.17 2.64
C ALA A 56 3.45 4.41 1.54
N ILE A 57 4.56 5.04 1.88
CA ILE A 57 5.61 5.31 0.89
C ILE A 57 6.22 4.01 0.40
N SER A 58 6.49 3.07 1.32
CA SER A 58 7.06 1.78 0.92
C SER A 58 6.12 1.02 -0.01
N ALA A 59 4.82 1.09 0.25
CA ALA A 59 3.85 0.44 -0.64
C ALA A 59 3.86 1.07 -2.02
N LEU A 60 3.94 2.39 -2.09
CA LEU A 60 3.97 3.08 -3.38
C LEU A 60 5.26 2.77 -4.13
N GLU A 61 6.38 2.70 -3.43
CA GLU A 61 7.65 2.35 -4.06
C GLU A 61 7.63 0.93 -4.62
N ALA A 62 7.08 0.00 -3.85
CA ALA A 62 6.98 -1.38 -4.32
C ALA A 62 6.09 -1.48 -5.55
N ALA A 63 4.98 -0.75 -5.55
CA ALA A 63 4.09 -0.74 -6.71
C ALA A 63 4.78 -0.13 -7.92
N GLY A 64 5.55 0.94 -7.70
CA GLY A 64 6.29 1.56 -8.77
C GLY A 64 7.33 0.64 -9.39
N GLU A 65 8.01 -0.13 -8.54
CA GLU A 65 8.99 -1.09 -9.03
C GLU A 65 8.33 -2.18 -9.87
N MET A 66 7.20 -2.67 -9.43
CA MET A 66 6.49 -3.70 -10.17
C MET A 66 6.02 -3.18 -11.53
N LEU A 67 5.50 -1.97 -11.57
CA LEU A 67 5.03 -1.40 -12.82
C LEU A 67 6.19 -1.08 -13.75
N THR A 68 7.30 -0.62 -13.22
CA THR A 68 8.47 -0.34 -14.02
C THR A 68 9.04 -1.61 -14.64
N ALA A 69 9.11 -2.68 -13.86
CA ALA A 69 9.58 -3.96 -14.36
C ALA A 69 8.65 -4.49 -15.45
N GLY A 70 7.34 -4.35 -15.24
CA GLY A 70 6.36 -4.77 -16.25
C GLY A 70 6.46 -3.98 -17.52
N ALA A 71 6.60 -2.66 -17.41
CA ALA A 71 6.75 -1.81 -18.58
C ALA A 71 8.02 -2.14 -19.33
N HIS A 72 9.09 -2.42 -18.58
CA HIS A 72 10.36 -2.77 -19.18
C HIS A 72 10.28 -4.06 -19.97
N SER A 73 9.60 -5.04 -19.43
CA SER A 73 9.50 -6.32 -20.10
C SER A 73 8.49 -6.29 -21.25
N ALA A 74 7.66 -5.29 -21.31
CA ALA A 74 6.68 -5.18 -22.38
C ALA A 74 7.29 -4.68 -23.68
N ARG A 75 8.55 -4.28 -23.66
CA ARG A 75 9.21 -3.77 -24.86
C ARG A 75 9.74 -4.93 -25.70
#